data_e2c95da1a876f3b82d55fbc3b54ca7a9
#
_entry.id   e2c95da1a876f3b82d55fbc3b54ca7a9
#
_cell.length_a   1.000
_cell.length_b   1.000
_cell.length_c   1.000
_cell.angle_alpha   90.00
_cell.angle_beta   90.00
_cell.angle_gamma   90.00
#
_symmetry.space_group_name_H-M   'P 1'
#
loop_
_entity.id
_entity.type
_entity.pdbx_description
1 polymer ?
#
loop_
_entity_poly.entity_id
_entity_poly.type
_entity_poly.pdbx_seq_one_letter_code
_entity_poly.pdbx_strand_id
1 'polypeptide(L)'
;MTTSIALEKIPVSIEDEMRRSYLDYAMSVIIGRALPDVRDGLKPVHRRILYAMFREGMLPDKKYSKCAGVVGEVLKKYHPHGDAAVYESLVRMAQDFNIRYPLIDGQGNFGCFTEETRVRLADGSTRSFKELVDDYAQGKEYFVYSINNGRVEMALLRAPRLTKKNVPVVRITVDNGEKIVCTPDHRFMLRDGSYREAQYLRPNDSLMPLYSHMYEGSDPNLFGYEQIYQPASDTWEFSHHLADEYN
;
A
#
# COMPACT_ATOMS: atom_id res chain seq x y z
N MET A 1 13.57 -25.03 55.96
CA MET A 1 14.54 -23.93 56.00
C MET A 1 14.38 -23.13 54.70
N THR A 2 13.70 -22.01 54.78
CA THR A 2 13.49 -21.11 53.63
C THR A 2 14.68 -20.17 53.60
N THR A 3 15.56 -20.36 52.63
CA THR A 3 16.69 -19.47 52.37
C THR A 3 16.16 -18.15 51.79
N SER A 4 16.14 -17.13 52.63
CA SER A 4 15.86 -15.75 52.21
C SER A 4 17.02 -15.27 51.33
N ILE A 5 16.80 -15.15 50.02
CA ILE A 5 17.74 -14.48 49.14
C ILE A 5 17.56 -12.96 49.39
N ALA A 6 18.51 -12.40 50.13
CA ALA A 6 18.60 -10.95 50.31
C ALA A 6 18.92 -10.34 48.94
N LEU A 7 17.93 -9.69 48.33
CA LEU A 7 18.14 -8.86 47.15
C LEU A 7 18.95 -7.62 47.56
N GLU A 8 20.24 -7.60 47.22
CA GLU A 8 21.11 -6.44 47.38
C GLU A 8 20.58 -5.29 46.50
N LYS A 9 20.17 -4.20 47.13
CA LYS A 9 19.73 -3.00 46.41
C LYS A 9 20.94 -2.14 46.09
N ILE A 10 21.32 -2.10 44.81
CA ILE A 10 22.38 -1.24 44.31
C ILE A 10 21.74 0.07 43.89
N PRO A 11 22.11 1.22 44.47
CA PRO A 11 21.63 2.51 44.01
C PRO A 11 22.22 2.84 42.63
N VAL A 12 21.40 3.17 41.67
CA VAL A 12 21.80 3.56 40.32
C VAL A 12 21.33 5.00 40.06
N SER A 13 22.21 5.83 39.54
CA SER A 13 21.82 7.18 39.05
C SER A 13 20.88 7.05 37.86
N ILE A 14 19.73 7.70 37.91
CA ILE A 14 18.79 7.71 36.81
C ILE A 14 19.39 8.33 35.53
N GLU A 15 20.28 9.30 35.68
CA GLU A 15 20.97 9.94 34.56
C GLU A 15 21.92 8.97 33.85
N ASP A 16 22.68 8.19 34.62
CA ASP A 16 23.61 7.20 34.07
C ASP A 16 22.86 6.04 33.41
N GLU A 17 21.77 5.57 34.02
CA GLU A 17 20.93 4.53 33.45
C GLU A 17 20.25 4.99 32.15
N MET A 18 19.72 6.20 32.12
CA MET A 18 19.16 6.78 30.90
C MET A 18 20.20 6.92 29.79
N ARG A 19 21.40 7.44 30.12
CA ARG A 19 22.49 7.57 29.16
C ARG A 19 22.89 6.23 28.57
N ARG A 20 23.04 5.23 29.41
CA ARG A 20 23.39 3.86 28.99
C ARG A 20 22.32 3.24 28.13
N SER A 21 21.05 3.30 28.56
CA SER A 21 19.92 2.78 27.82
C SER A 21 19.75 3.46 26.46
N TYR A 22 19.97 4.79 26.37
CA TYR A 22 19.95 5.52 25.11
C TYR A 22 21.09 5.12 24.16
N LEU A 23 22.29 4.91 24.69
CA LEU A 23 23.42 4.45 23.88
C LEU A 23 23.18 3.02 23.37
N ASP A 24 22.71 2.13 24.21
CA ASP A 24 22.41 0.75 23.84
C ASP A 24 21.30 0.70 22.78
N TYR A 25 20.26 1.52 22.95
CA TYR A 25 19.21 1.66 21.93
C TYR A 25 19.73 2.22 20.62
N ALA A 26 20.50 3.31 20.66
CA ALA A 26 21.10 3.92 19.47
C ALA A 26 22.01 2.94 18.73
N MET A 27 22.87 2.24 19.44
CA MET A 27 23.75 1.21 18.86
C MET A 27 22.95 0.06 18.24
N SER A 28 21.92 -0.41 18.93
CA SER A 28 21.01 -1.44 18.41
C SER A 28 20.32 -1.02 17.11
N VAL A 29 19.85 0.23 17.04
CA VAL A 29 19.21 0.78 15.82
C VAL A 29 20.21 0.93 14.69
N ILE A 30 21.40 1.44 14.96
CA ILE A 30 22.44 1.64 13.94
C ILE A 30 22.86 0.29 13.36
N ILE A 31 23.27 -0.67 14.19
CA ILE A 31 23.83 -1.94 13.74
C ILE A 31 22.73 -2.90 13.23
N GLY A 32 21.60 -2.96 13.94
CA GLY A 32 20.57 -3.97 13.71
C GLY A 32 19.44 -3.55 12.76
N ARG A 33 19.36 -2.27 12.37
CA ARG A 33 18.20 -1.76 11.62
C ARG A 33 18.54 -0.78 10.50
N ALA A 34 19.38 0.24 10.77
CA ALA A 34 19.52 1.38 9.87
C ALA A 34 20.56 1.17 8.79
N LEU A 35 21.69 0.55 9.12
CA LEU A 35 22.79 0.40 8.18
C LEU A 35 22.60 -0.81 7.24
N PRO A 36 22.81 -0.60 5.94
CA PRO A 36 22.89 -1.72 4.99
C PRO A 36 24.22 -2.48 5.17
N ASP A 37 24.20 -3.77 4.88
CA ASP A 37 25.41 -4.62 4.87
C ASP A 37 26.31 -4.18 3.70
N VAL A 38 27.59 -3.99 3.97
CA VAL A 38 28.57 -3.54 2.96
C VAL A 38 28.75 -4.54 1.81
N ARG A 39 28.43 -5.82 2.02
CA ARG A 39 28.61 -6.89 1.03
C ARG A 39 27.52 -6.91 -0.03
N ASP A 40 26.28 -6.63 0.33
CA ASP A 40 25.11 -6.75 -0.54
C ASP A 40 24.14 -5.57 -0.51
N GLY A 41 24.41 -4.58 0.32
CA GLY A 41 23.57 -3.38 0.45
C GLY A 41 22.22 -3.61 1.12
N LEU A 42 21.96 -4.80 1.67
CA LEU A 42 20.68 -5.13 2.28
C LEU A 42 20.64 -4.70 3.74
N LYS A 43 19.53 -4.06 4.12
CA LYS A 43 19.20 -3.87 5.53
C LYS A 43 18.63 -5.17 6.12
N PRO A 44 18.65 -5.35 7.44
CA PRO A 44 18.11 -6.55 8.08
C PRO A 44 16.67 -6.89 7.68
N VAL A 45 15.80 -5.89 7.50
CA VAL A 45 14.42 -6.11 7.06
C VAL A 45 14.35 -6.72 5.64
N HIS A 46 15.18 -6.24 4.72
CA HIS A 46 15.23 -6.77 3.35
C HIS A 46 15.63 -8.25 3.35
N ARG A 47 16.65 -8.58 4.14
CA ARG A 47 17.14 -9.96 4.29
C ARG A 47 16.07 -10.88 4.89
N ARG A 48 15.34 -10.42 5.90
CA ARG A 48 14.25 -11.18 6.51
C ARG A 48 13.13 -11.46 5.52
N ILE A 49 12.76 -10.48 4.68
CA ILE A 49 11.74 -10.65 3.66
C ILE A 49 12.20 -11.69 2.62
N LEU A 50 13.38 -11.52 2.03
CA LEU A 50 13.90 -12.46 1.03
C LEU A 50 14.06 -13.88 1.61
N TYR A 51 14.53 -13.99 2.84
CA TYR A 51 14.65 -15.29 3.51
C TYR A 51 13.30 -15.95 3.78
N ALA A 52 12.30 -15.18 4.24
CA ALA A 52 10.95 -15.69 4.43
C ALA A 52 10.35 -16.19 3.10
N MET A 53 10.47 -15.40 2.03
CA MET A 53 10.01 -15.79 0.70
C MET A 53 10.68 -17.08 0.20
N PHE A 54 12.00 -17.18 0.38
CA PHE A 54 12.74 -18.38 0.02
C PHE A 54 12.26 -19.61 0.80
N ARG A 55 12.06 -19.48 2.13
CA ARG A 55 11.59 -20.58 3.00
C ARG A 55 10.18 -21.05 2.67
N GLU A 56 9.32 -20.15 2.22
CA GLU A 56 7.96 -20.47 1.80
C GLU A 56 7.88 -20.91 0.31
N GLY A 57 9.02 -21.07 -0.36
CA GLY A 57 9.08 -21.54 -1.74
C GLY A 57 8.54 -20.52 -2.77
N MET A 58 8.54 -19.23 -2.44
CA MET A 58 8.18 -18.15 -3.35
C MET A 58 9.35 -17.83 -4.27
N LEU A 59 9.55 -18.68 -5.25
CA LEU A 59 10.64 -18.62 -6.22
C LEU A 59 10.14 -18.01 -7.55
N PRO A 60 11.05 -17.54 -8.44
CA PRO A 60 10.67 -16.91 -9.71
C PRO A 60 9.73 -17.75 -10.60
N ASP A 61 9.85 -19.09 -10.53
CA ASP A 61 9.06 -20.02 -11.36
C ASP A 61 7.71 -20.40 -10.73
N LYS A 62 7.34 -19.80 -9.61
CA LYS A 62 6.12 -20.13 -8.87
C LYS A 62 5.05 -19.07 -9.09
N LYS A 63 3.81 -19.44 -8.74
CA LYS A 63 2.67 -18.48 -8.78
C LYS A 63 2.91 -17.33 -7.81
N TYR A 64 2.49 -16.15 -8.22
CA TYR A 64 2.51 -14.97 -7.35
C TYR A 64 1.70 -15.20 -6.07
N SER A 65 2.25 -14.68 -4.97
CA SER A 65 1.61 -14.70 -3.65
C SER A 65 1.15 -13.30 -3.27
N LYS A 66 0.08 -13.20 -2.49
CA LYS A 66 -0.38 -11.91 -1.97
C LYS A 66 0.69 -11.30 -1.06
N CYS A 67 0.99 -10.01 -1.20
CA CYS A 67 1.96 -9.29 -0.34
C CYS A 67 1.62 -9.46 1.15
N ALA A 68 0.34 -9.43 1.52
CA ALA A 68 -0.11 -9.65 2.90
C ALA A 68 0.34 -11.01 3.46
N GLY A 69 0.37 -12.07 2.64
CA GLY A 69 0.89 -13.39 3.04
C GLY A 69 2.39 -13.35 3.34
N VAL A 70 3.17 -12.69 2.47
CA VAL A 70 4.62 -12.49 2.70
C VAL A 70 4.86 -11.72 3.99
N VAL A 71 4.16 -10.59 4.17
CA VAL A 71 4.26 -9.77 5.38
C VAL A 71 3.92 -10.56 6.63
N GLY A 72 2.81 -11.32 6.60
CA GLY A 72 2.39 -12.16 7.71
C GLY A 72 3.44 -13.19 8.13
N GLU A 73 4.08 -13.87 7.18
CA GLU A 73 5.15 -14.84 7.47
C GLU A 73 6.41 -14.18 8.04
N VAL A 74 6.75 -12.99 7.55
CA VAL A 74 7.87 -12.21 8.09
C VAL A 74 7.62 -11.79 9.53
N LEU A 75 6.43 -11.26 9.83
CA LEU A 75 6.05 -10.85 11.20
C LEU A 75 6.03 -12.03 12.16
N LYS A 76 5.44 -13.14 11.73
CA LYS A 76 5.27 -14.33 12.54
C LYS A 76 6.60 -14.93 12.99
N LYS A 77 7.62 -14.95 12.12
CA LYS A 77 8.84 -15.72 12.33
C LYS A 77 10.10 -14.87 12.53
N TYR A 78 10.18 -13.65 11.94
CA TYR A 78 11.47 -12.98 11.78
C TYR A 78 11.49 -11.51 12.21
N HIS A 79 10.34 -10.83 12.28
CA HIS A 79 10.30 -9.38 12.50
C HIS A 79 9.14 -8.97 13.41
N PRO A 80 9.32 -8.99 14.76
CA PRO A 80 8.26 -8.70 15.73
C PRO A 80 7.97 -7.19 15.86
N HIS A 81 7.75 -6.50 14.74
CA HIS A 81 7.45 -5.06 14.65
C HIS A 81 6.26 -4.85 13.71
N GLY A 82 5.80 -3.60 13.54
CA GLY A 82 4.63 -3.30 12.72
C GLY A 82 4.72 -3.78 11.25
N ASP A 83 3.59 -4.16 10.68
CA ASP A 83 3.42 -4.68 9.33
C ASP A 83 3.75 -3.65 8.24
N ALA A 84 3.41 -2.38 8.47
CA ALA A 84 3.63 -1.31 7.50
C ALA A 84 5.10 -1.20 7.06
N ALA A 85 6.06 -1.30 7.98
CA ALA A 85 7.48 -1.22 7.66
C ALA A 85 7.96 -2.38 6.78
N VAL A 86 7.42 -3.58 7.02
CA VAL A 86 7.72 -4.78 6.22
C VAL A 86 7.09 -4.65 4.83
N TYR A 87 5.83 -4.26 4.75
CA TYR A 87 5.12 -4.05 3.49
C TYR A 87 5.82 -2.99 2.61
N GLU A 88 6.17 -1.84 3.20
CA GLU A 88 6.91 -0.80 2.47
C GLU A 88 8.26 -1.28 1.94
N SER A 89 8.99 -2.05 2.74
CA SER A 89 10.28 -2.60 2.33
C SER A 89 10.12 -3.59 1.18
N LEU A 90 9.07 -4.45 1.24
CA LEU A 90 8.71 -5.39 0.19
C LEU A 90 8.43 -4.65 -1.13
N VAL A 91 7.56 -3.63 -1.09
CA VAL A 91 7.21 -2.82 -2.26
C VAL A 91 8.45 -2.12 -2.84
N ARG A 92 9.30 -1.54 -2.00
CA ARG A 92 10.54 -0.85 -2.47
C ARG A 92 11.49 -1.80 -3.17
N MET A 93 11.57 -3.06 -2.77
CA MET A 93 12.41 -4.07 -3.42
C MET A 93 11.86 -4.54 -4.78
N ALA A 94 10.58 -4.29 -5.07
CA ALA A 94 9.95 -4.58 -6.35
C ALA A 94 9.99 -3.39 -7.32
N GLN A 95 10.33 -2.19 -6.86
CA GLN A 95 10.35 -0.96 -7.67
C GLN A 95 11.73 -0.78 -8.30
N ASP A 96 11.81 -0.74 -9.63
CA ASP A 96 13.03 -0.58 -10.42
C ASP A 96 13.78 0.74 -10.18
N PHE A 97 13.04 1.75 -9.73
CA PHE A 97 13.58 3.07 -9.43
C PHE A 97 14.09 3.25 -7.98
N ASN A 98 13.79 2.31 -7.09
CA ASN A 98 14.30 2.36 -5.71
C ASN A 98 15.62 1.63 -5.53
N ILE A 99 15.84 0.58 -6.29
CA ILE A 99 17.06 -0.22 -6.27
C ILE A 99 17.49 -0.53 -7.71
N ARG A 100 18.80 -0.56 -7.93
CA ARG A 100 19.40 -0.75 -9.26
C ARG A 100 18.90 -2.02 -9.96
N TYR A 101 18.71 -3.08 -9.19
CA TYR A 101 18.16 -4.34 -9.65
C TYR A 101 17.02 -4.75 -8.74
N PRO A 102 15.77 -4.81 -9.20
CA PRO A 102 14.66 -5.31 -8.42
C PRO A 102 14.95 -6.70 -7.87
N LEU A 103 14.77 -6.85 -6.56
CA LEU A 103 15.03 -8.13 -5.87
C LEU A 103 13.76 -8.97 -5.74
N ILE A 104 12.62 -8.37 -6.00
CA ILE A 104 11.30 -8.99 -5.94
C ILE A 104 10.59 -8.68 -7.25
N ASP A 105 10.10 -9.72 -7.90
CA ASP A 105 9.17 -9.59 -9.01
C ASP A 105 7.76 -9.45 -8.44
N GLY A 106 7.14 -8.29 -8.67
CA GLY A 106 5.82 -7.95 -8.17
C GLY A 106 4.79 -7.85 -9.28
N GLN A 107 3.68 -8.56 -9.12
CA GLN A 107 2.51 -8.38 -9.99
C GLN A 107 1.59 -7.32 -9.38
N GLY A 108 1.39 -6.21 -10.06
CA GLY A 108 0.54 -5.12 -9.60
C GLY A 108 1.01 -3.76 -10.07
N ASN A 109 0.44 -2.71 -9.48
CA ASN A 109 0.80 -1.34 -9.77
C ASN A 109 1.72 -0.78 -8.68
N PHE A 110 2.98 -0.55 -9.04
CA PHE A 110 4.00 0.04 -8.17
C PHE A 110 4.32 1.49 -8.51
N GLY A 111 3.63 2.05 -9.51
CA GLY A 111 3.73 3.45 -9.89
C GLY A 111 3.10 4.40 -8.85
N CYS A 112 3.38 5.69 -9.00
CA CYS A 112 2.94 6.72 -8.07
C CYS A 112 2.14 7.80 -8.80
N PHE A 113 1.18 8.41 -8.09
CA PHE A 113 0.51 9.63 -8.50
C PHE A 113 1.19 10.87 -7.89
N THR A 114 0.95 12.03 -8.45
CA THR A 114 1.34 13.30 -7.84
C THR A 114 0.42 13.64 -6.66
N GLU A 115 0.91 14.48 -5.75
CA GLU A 115 0.18 14.89 -4.55
C GLU A 115 -1.15 15.58 -4.84
N GLU A 116 -1.28 16.22 -6.01
CA GLU A 116 -2.47 16.95 -6.46
C GLU A 116 -3.53 16.06 -7.09
N THR A 117 -3.16 14.82 -7.47
CA THR A 117 -4.11 13.88 -8.08
C THR A 117 -5.23 13.57 -7.11
N ARG A 118 -6.48 13.71 -7.58
CA ARG A 118 -7.67 13.53 -6.76
C ARG A 118 -8.20 12.11 -6.86
N VAL A 119 -8.64 11.58 -5.74
CA VAL A 119 -9.25 10.26 -5.61
C VAL A 119 -10.69 10.44 -5.17
N ARG A 120 -11.62 9.81 -5.86
CA ARG A 120 -13.02 9.73 -5.44
C ARG A 120 -13.13 8.68 -4.34
N LEU A 121 -13.74 9.06 -3.23
CA LEU A 121 -13.99 8.19 -2.09
C LEU A 121 -15.37 7.54 -2.20
N ALA A 122 -15.57 6.47 -1.44
CA ALA A 122 -16.83 5.73 -1.43
C ALA A 122 -18.02 6.52 -0.83
N ASP A 123 -17.74 7.56 -0.04
CA ASP A 123 -18.73 8.50 0.49
C ASP A 123 -19.17 9.58 -0.53
N GLY A 124 -18.68 9.50 -1.77
CA GLY A 124 -18.94 10.45 -2.84
C GLY A 124 -18.06 11.70 -2.81
N SER A 125 -17.30 11.93 -1.76
CA SER A 125 -16.34 13.05 -1.68
C SER A 125 -15.09 12.77 -2.53
N THR A 126 -14.29 13.81 -2.73
CA THR A 126 -13.03 13.71 -3.49
C THR A 126 -11.90 14.35 -2.69
N ARG A 127 -10.77 13.64 -2.55
CA ARG A 127 -9.57 14.10 -1.84
C ARG A 127 -8.35 14.02 -2.74
N SER A 128 -7.41 14.94 -2.57
CA SER A 128 -6.08 14.82 -3.16
C SER A 128 -5.22 13.81 -2.37
N PHE A 129 -4.19 13.24 -3.00
CA PHE A 129 -3.25 12.38 -2.27
C PHE A 129 -2.58 13.12 -1.11
N LYS A 130 -2.32 14.42 -1.24
CA LYS A 130 -1.78 15.23 -0.15
C LYS A 130 -2.72 15.26 1.06
N GLU A 131 -4.01 15.57 0.84
CA GLU A 131 -5.03 15.55 1.90
C GLU A 131 -5.15 14.16 2.53
N LEU A 132 -5.11 13.10 1.72
CA LEU A 132 -5.20 11.73 2.21
C LEU A 132 -4.00 11.34 3.09
N VAL A 133 -2.79 11.81 2.76
CA VAL A 133 -1.58 11.58 3.58
C VAL A 133 -1.70 12.31 4.92
N ASP A 134 -2.13 13.58 4.90
CA ASP A 134 -2.28 14.39 6.11
C ASP A 134 -3.38 13.84 7.02
N ASP A 135 -4.51 13.42 6.46
CA ASP A 135 -5.62 12.82 7.18
C ASP A 135 -5.27 11.45 7.77
N TYR A 136 -4.54 10.62 7.03
CA TYR A 136 -4.05 9.32 7.52
C TYR A 136 -3.09 9.46 8.70
N ALA A 137 -2.23 10.49 8.69
CA ALA A 137 -1.36 10.81 9.83
C ALA A 137 -2.14 11.19 11.10
N GLN A 138 -3.39 11.65 10.95
CA GLN A 138 -4.33 11.97 12.04
C GLN A 138 -5.20 10.75 12.44
N GLY A 139 -4.99 9.59 11.82
CA GLY A 139 -5.75 8.36 12.10
C GLY A 139 -7.11 8.27 11.41
N LYS A 140 -7.37 9.10 10.38
CA LYS A 140 -8.59 8.99 9.59
C LYS A 140 -8.47 7.86 8.57
N GLU A 141 -9.56 7.15 8.35
CA GLU A 141 -9.67 6.07 7.38
C GLU A 141 -10.69 6.42 6.29
N TYR A 142 -10.41 6.02 5.07
CA TYR A 142 -11.25 6.26 3.92
C TYR A 142 -11.44 4.99 3.10
N PHE A 143 -12.62 4.86 2.50
CA PHE A 143 -12.94 3.78 1.58
C PHE A 143 -12.95 4.29 0.15
N VAL A 144 -12.51 3.44 -0.76
CA VAL A 144 -12.45 3.70 -2.19
C VAL A 144 -13.06 2.51 -2.95
N TYR A 145 -13.44 2.74 -4.19
CA TYR A 145 -13.82 1.65 -5.08
C TYR A 145 -12.57 0.99 -5.66
N SER A 146 -12.56 -0.31 -5.66
CA SER A 146 -11.51 -1.17 -6.22
C SER A 146 -12.14 -2.21 -7.13
N ILE A 147 -11.37 -2.76 -8.05
CA ILE A 147 -11.82 -3.87 -8.90
C ILE A 147 -11.08 -5.14 -8.53
N ASN A 148 -11.81 -6.21 -8.26
CA ASN A 148 -11.28 -7.50 -7.89
C ASN A 148 -12.03 -8.58 -8.70
N ASN A 149 -11.27 -9.37 -9.48
CA ASN A 149 -11.81 -10.38 -10.39
C ASN A 149 -12.95 -9.87 -11.31
N GLY A 150 -12.83 -8.61 -11.78
CA GLY A 150 -13.79 -7.97 -12.66
C GLY A 150 -15.02 -7.37 -11.95
N ARG A 151 -15.14 -7.52 -10.62
CA ARG A 151 -16.20 -6.91 -9.82
C ARG A 151 -15.67 -5.67 -9.10
N VAL A 152 -16.46 -4.61 -9.07
CA VAL A 152 -16.20 -3.43 -8.26
C VAL A 152 -16.61 -3.70 -6.82
N GLU A 153 -15.70 -3.47 -5.88
CA GLU A 153 -15.90 -3.65 -4.44
C GLU A 153 -15.44 -2.42 -3.67
N MET A 154 -15.89 -2.24 -2.45
CA MET A 154 -15.30 -1.26 -1.54
C MET A 154 -14.02 -1.82 -0.93
N ALA A 155 -13.03 -0.95 -0.78
CA ALA A 155 -11.76 -1.29 -0.17
C ALA A 155 -11.27 -0.15 0.74
N LEU A 156 -10.69 -0.50 1.88
CA LEU A 156 -10.04 0.46 2.75
C LEU A 156 -8.79 1.02 2.05
N LEU A 157 -8.71 2.36 1.92
CA LEU A 157 -7.51 3.04 1.45
C LEU A 157 -6.43 2.96 2.53
N ARG A 158 -5.34 2.26 2.23
CA ARG A 158 -4.29 1.96 3.21
C ARG A 158 -3.02 2.73 2.92
N ALA A 159 -2.44 3.29 3.99
CA ALA A 159 -1.10 3.87 4.03
C ALA A 159 -0.77 4.83 2.87
N PRO A 160 -1.63 5.83 2.56
CA PRO A 160 -1.25 6.88 1.62
C PRO A 160 -0.02 7.60 2.19
N ARG A 161 1.01 7.79 1.34
CA ARG A 161 2.26 8.36 1.80
C ARG A 161 3.07 8.97 0.66
N LEU A 162 3.95 9.89 1.01
CA LEU A 162 4.96 10.38 0.09
C LEU A 162 6.04 9.30 -0.13
N THR A 163 6.12 8.79 -1.35
CA THR A 163 7.08 7.73 -1.73
C THR A 163 8.33 8.28 -2.40
N LYS A 164 8.20 9.40 -3.14
CA LYS A 164 9.29 9.98 -3.93
C LYS A 164 9.20 11.50 -3.97
N LYS A 165 10.36 12.15 -4.22
CA LYS A 165 10.47 13.57 -4.55
C LYS A 165 11.29 13.72 -5.84
N ASN A 166 10.95 14.73 -6.64
CA ASN A 166 11.70 15.13 -7.85
C ASN A 166 11.90 13.99 -8.87
N VAL A 167 10.84 13.23 -9.13
CA VAL A 167 10.85 12.15 -10.14
C VAL A 167 10.17 12.61 -11.43
N PRO A 168 10.56 12.05 -12.59
CA PRO A 168 9.84 12.27 -13.84
C PRO A 168 8.38 11.83 -13.71
N VAL A 169 7.48 12.62 -14.30
CA VAL A 169 6.06 12.31 -14.36
C VAL A 169 5.54 12.48 -15.79
N VAL A 170 4.50 11.76 -16.13
CA VAL A 170 3.75 11.91 -17.36
C VAL A 170 2.36 12.44 -17.06
N ARG A 171 1.81 13.24 -17.96
CA ARG A 171 0.45 13.75 -17.89
C ARG A 171 -0.39 13.06 -18.94
N ILE A 172 -1.44 12.40 -18.49
CA ILE A 172 -2.46 11.78 -19.35
C ILE A 172 -3.65 12.72 -19.35
N THR A 173 -4.15 13.05 -20.54
CA THR A 173 -5.39 13.81 -20.70
C THR A 173 -6.42 12.86 -21.29
N VAL A 174 -7.52 12.64 -20.58
CA VAL A 174 -8.64 11.82 -21.06
C VAL A 174 -9.62 12.66 -21.88
N ASP A 175 -10.52 12.01 -22.58
CA ASP A 175 -11.46 12.62 -23.53
C ASP A 175 -12.43 13.64 -22.90
N ASN A 176 -12.75 13.47 -21.62
CA ASN A 176 -13.55 14.45 -20.85
C ASN A 176 -12.74 15.69 -20.41
N GLY A 177 -11.46 15.78 -20.77
CA GLY A 177 -10.57 16.90 -20.43
C GLY A 177 -9.88 16.79 -19.07
N GLU A 178 -10.18 15.78 -18.27
CA GLU A 178 -9.47 15.54 -17.00
C GLU A 178 -8.01 15.16 -17.24
N LYS A 179 -7.18 15.51 -16.26
CA LYS A 179 -5.72 15.29 -16.32
C LYS A 179 -5.28 14.45 -15.15
N ILE A 180 -4.61 13.35 -15.45
CA ILE A 180 -4.00 12.47 -14.47
C ILE A 180 -2.48 12.61 -14.59
N VAL A 181 -1.80 12.87 -13.48
CA VAL A 181 -0.34 13.00 -13.45
C VAL A 181 0.24 11.91 -12.57
N CYS A 182 1.11 11.10 -13.16
CA CYS A 182 1.69 9.93 -12.49
C CYS A 182 3.11 9.65 -12.98
N THR A 183 3.79 8.71 -12.33
CA THR A 183 5.08 8.22 -12.83
C THR A 183 4.91 7.42 -14.12
N PRO A 184 5.94 7.36 -15.00
CA PRO A 184 5.83 6.67 -16.31
C PRO A 184 5.46 5.19 -16.21
N ASP A 185 5.89 4.53 -15.15
CA ASP A 185 5.66 3.11 -14.84
C ASP A 185 4.28 2.82 -14.24
N HIS A 186 3.47 3.84 -13.95
CA HIS A 186 2.13 3.64 -13.38
C HIS A 186 1.23 2.90 -14.36
N ARG A 187 0.67 1.77 -13.92
CA ARG A 187 -0.17 0.91 -14.75
C ARG A 187 -1.63 1.29 -14.65
N PHE A 188 -2.23 1.59 -15.80
CA PHE A 188 -3.66 1.82 -15.94
C PHE A 188 -4.36 0.57 -16.43
N MET A 189 -5.47 0.24 -15.81
CA MET A 189 -6.35 -0.82 -16.30
C MET A 189 -7.11 -0.32 -17.51
N LEU A 190 -7.06 -1.06 -18.61
CA LEU A 190 -7.83 -0.81 -19.81
C LEU A 190 -9.21 -1.48 -19.71
N ARG A 191 -10.13 -1.06 -20.55
CA ARG A 191 -11.51 -1.57 -20.58
C ARG A 191 -11.60 -3.08 -20.84
N ASP A 192 -10.62 -3.66 -21.51
CA ASP A 192 -10.50 -5.11 -21.75
C ASP A 192 -9.96 -5.89 -20.55
N GLY A 193 -9.67 -5.22 -19.42
CA GLY A 193 -9.10 -5.82 -18.23
C GLY A 193 -7.57 -5.95 -18.25
N SER A 194 -6.91 -5.64 -19.35
CA SER A 194 -5.44 -5.62 -19.42
C SER A 194 -4.86 -4.37 -18.74
N TYR A 195 -3.56 -4.40 -18.43
CA TYR A 195 -2.87 -3.27 -17.84
C TYR A 195 -1.79 -2.72 -18.77
N ARG A 196 -1.68 -1.37 -18.83
CA ARG A 196 -0.65 -0.68 -19.61
C ARG A 196 -0.02 0.43 -18.79
N GLU A 197 1.30 0.54 -18.87
CA GLU A 197 2.03 1.62 -18.20
C GLU A 197 1.72 2.98 -18.85
N ALA A 198 1.70 4.02 -18.03
CA ALA A 198 1.38 5.39 -18.45
C ALA A 198 2.20 5.86 -19.66
N GLN A 199 3.50 5.53 -19.71
CA GLN A 199 4.41 5.89 -20.80
C GLN A 199 4.08 5.19 -22.14
N TYR A 200 3.35 4.10 -22.12
CA TYR A 200 2.98 3.31 -23.31
C TYR A 200 1.52 3.49 -23.72
N LEU A 201 0.76 4.32 -23.00
CA LEU A 201 -0.60 4.67 -23.39
C LEU A 201 -0.60 5.42 -24.74
N ARG A 202 -1.55 5.11 -25.57
CA ARG A 202 -1.73 5.69 -26.92
C ARG A 202 -3.09 6.37 -27.01
N PRO A 203 -3.24 7.35 -27.92
CA PRO A 203 -4.56 7.82 -28.29
C PRO A 203 -5.46 6.63 -28.69
N ASN A 204 -6.70 6.62 -28.22
CA ASN A 204 -7.71 5.55 -28.35
C ASN A 204 -7.53 4.33 -27.42
N ASP A 205 -6.56 4.30 -26.51
CA ASP A 205 -6.60 3.36 -25.41
C ASP A 205 -7.76 3.72 -24.46
N SER A 206 -8.70 2.81 -24.28
CA SER A 206 -9.84 3.02 -23.39
C SER A 206 -9.49 2.57 -21.98
N LEU A 207 -9.40 3.53 -21.06
CA LEU A 207 -9.19 3.22 -19.64
C LEU A 207 -10.46 2.62 -19.03
N MET A 208 -10.30 1.76 -18.03
CA MET A 208 -11.41 1.22 -17.25
C MET A 208 -12.07 2.34 -16.44
N PRO A 209 -13.33 2.70 -16.72
CA PRO A 209 -14.03 3.74 -15.98
C PRO A 209 -14.70 3.16 -14.73
N LEU A 210 -14.92 4.01 -13.74
CA LEU A 210 -15.91 3.78 -12.70
C LEU A 210 -17.20 4.47 -13.12
N TYR A 211 -18.19 3.69 -13.55
CA TYR A 211 -19.52 4.24 -13.85
C TYR A 211 -20.37 4.25 -12.60
N SER A 212 -20.98 5.41 -12.32
CA SER A 212 -21.97 5.55 -11.27
C SER A 212 -23.06 6.53 -11.71
N HIS A 213 -24.25 6.35 -11.20
CA HIS A 213 -25.38 7.29 -11.33
C HIS A 213 -26.28 7.22 -10.11
N MET A 214 -27.10 8.23 -9.93
CA MET A 214 -28.17 8.18 -8.94
C MET A 214 -29.33 7.37 -9.48
N TYR A 215 -29.97 6.58 -8.62
CA TYR A 215 -31.12 5.79 -9.00
C TYR A 215 -32.28 6.66 -9.48
N GLU A 216 -32.76 6.39 -10.70
CA GLU A 216 -33.89 7.08 -11.36
C GLU A 216 -35.02 6.11 -11.75
N GLY A 217 -35.09 4.95 -11.10
CA GLY A 217 -36.08 3.91 -11.38
C GLY A 217 -37.46 4.20 -10.80
N SER A 218 -38.32 3.19 -10.77
CA SER A 218 -39.74 3.32 -10.41
C SER A 218 -40.04 3.37 -8.90
N ASP A 219 -39.09 3.02 -8.03
CA ASP A 219 -39.28 3.03 -6.57
C ASP A 219 -38.81 4.37 -5.97
N PRO A 220 -39.73 5.23 -5.49
CA PRO A 220 -39.38 6.52 -4.89
C PRO A 220 -38.55 6.40 -3.61
N ASN A 221 -38.60 5.28 -2.90
CA ASN A 221 -37.83 5.10 -1.67
C ASN A 221 -36.34 4.91 -1.94
N LEU A 222 -35.95 4.63 -3.17
CA LEU A 222 -34.58 4.46 -3.61
C LEU A 222 -34.00 5.72 -4.28
N PHE A 223 -34.76 6.80 -4.42
CA PHE A 223 -34.25 8.04 -4.97
C PHE A 223 -33.16 8.62 -4.08
N GLY A 224 -32.05 9.06 -4.71
CA GLY A 224 -30.89 9.60 -4.04
C GLY A 224 -29.87 8.54 -3.60
N TYR A 225 -30.13 7.27 -3.84
CA TYR A 225 -29.11 6.24 -3.69
C TYR A 225 -28.25 6.12 -4.96
N GLU A 226 -26.96 6.02 -4.77
CA GLU A 226 -26.00 5.83 -5.86
C GLU A 226 -25.92 4.37 -6.25
N GLN A 227 -25.88 4.12 -7.56
CA GLN A 227 -25.61 2.81 -8.13
C GLN A 227 -24.25 2.82 -8.84
N ILE A 228 -23.53 1.70 -8.69
CA ILE A 228 -22.22 1.45 -9.30
C ILE A 228 -22.39 0.32 -10.33
N TYR A 229 -21.86 0.54 -11.54
CA TYR A 229 -21.88 -0.46 -12.59
C TYR A 229 -20.90 -1.59 -12.29
N GLN A 230 -21.35 -2.83 -12.45
CA GLN A 230 -20.57 -4.04 -12.27
C GLN A 230 -20.18 -4.61 -13.64
N PRO A 231 -18.90 -4.46 -14.07
CA PRO A 231 -18.49 -4.86 -15.42
C PRO A 231 -18.61 -6.37 -15.69
N ALA A 232 -18.41 -7.20 -14.67
CA ALA A 232 -18.43 -8.66 -14.83
C ALA A 232 -19.83 -9.23 -15.04
N SER A 233 -20.87 -8.61 -14.47
CA SER A 233 -22.27 -9.08 -14.53
C SER A 233 -23.14 -8.22 -15.44
N ASP A 234 -22.63 -7.09 -15.96
CA ASP A 234 -23.39 -6.11 -16.74
C ASP A 234 -24.64 -5.60 -15.99
N THR A 235 -24.49 -5.33 -14.69
CA THR A 235 -25.57 -4.92 -13.80
C THR A 235 -25.21 -3.68 -12.99
N TRP A 236 -26.23 -3.01 -12.45
CA TRP A 236 -26.07 -1.89 -11.51
C TRP A 236 -26.35 -2.36 -10.09
N GLU A 237 -25.47 -2.02 -9.18
CA GLU A 237 -25.54 -2.39 -7.76
C GLU A 237 -25.49 -1.14 -6.88
N PHE A 238 -26.30 -1.11 -5.84
CA PHE A 238 -26.31 0.03 -4.92
C PHE A 238 -25.01 0.11 -4.12
N SER A 239 -24.48 1.32 -3.97
CA SER A 239 -23.23 1.56 -3.24
C SER A 239 -23.28 1.11 -1.78
N HIS A 240 -24.45 1.17 -1.13
CA HIS A 240 -24.60 0.69 0.25
C HIS A 240 -24.54 -0.85 0.35
N HIS A 241 -24.97 -1.60 -0.66
CA HIS A 241 -24.78 -3.05 -0.68
C HIS A 241 -23.30 -3.43 -0.72
N LEU A 242 -22.50 -2.69 -1.50
CA LEU A 242 -21.04 -2.89 -1.53
C LEU A 242 -20.37 -2.56 -0.17
N ALA A 243 -20.96 -1.63 0.60
CA ALA A 243 -20.51 -1.34 1.95
C ALA A 243 -20.84 -2.45 2.93
N ASP A 244 -22.03 -3.03 2.84
CA ASP A 244 -22.48 -4.14 3.70
C ASP A 244 -21.65 -5.42 3.48
N GLU A 245 -21.20 -5.66 2.25
CA GLU A 245 -20.33 -6.81 1.93
C GLU A 245 -18.92 -6.67 2.48
N TYR A 246 -18.47 -5.43 2.75
CA TYR A 246 -17.15 -5.19 3.34
C TYR A 246 -17.12 -5.50 4.84
N ASN A 247 -18.23 -5.32 5.56
CA ASN A 247 -18.35 -5.55 7.01
C ASN A 247 -18.61 -7.01 7.34
#